data_96b873a92ca71fbd94adee42ea0abcf9
#
_entry.id   96b873a92ca71fbd94adee42ea0abcf9
#
_cell.length_a   1.000
_cell.length_b   1.000
_cell.length_c   1.000
_cell.angle_alpha   90.00
_cell.angle_beta   90.00
_cell.angle_gamma   90.00
#
_symmetry.space_group_name_H-M   'P 1'
#
loop_
_entity.id
_entity.type
_entity.pdbx_description
1 polymer ?
#
loop_
_entity_poly.entity_id
_entity_poly.type
_entity_poly.pdbx_seq_one_letter_code
_entity_poly.pdbx_strand_id
1 'polypeptide(L)'
;FKELIDLANKHPRVNILQPGTGVGGHCIAVDPWFIVSEFEKETIIIRNAREINNYKTDWVIEKIKSTALQFELDNNRKPIIALLGLAFKPDIDDLRESPALQVAETLLAENKYDLLLVEPNLEQSDKYDLSDYEKLNGDADIVAYLVAHKEFKAFETETIELDFCGVKS
;
A
#
# COMPACT_ATOMS: atom_id res chain seq x y z
N PHE A 1 8.39 14.98 3.29
CA PHE A 1 9.20 13.76 3.53
C PHE A 1 9.94 13.34 2.26
N LYS A 2 9.29 13.36 1.07
CA LYS A 2 9.88 13.06 -0.22
C LYS A 2 11.10 13.96 -0.53
N GLU A 3 10.97 15.27 -0.34
CA GLU A 3 12.06 16.24 -0.54
C GLU A 3 13.31 15.88 0.29
N LEU A 4 13.13 15.38 1.52
CA LEU A 4 14.24 14.94 2.38
C LEU A 4 14.96 13.74 1.78
N ILE A 5 14.23 12.76 1.26
CA ILE A 5 14.78 11.56 0.63
C ILE A 5 15.49 11.93 -0.67
N ASP A 6 14.87 12.75 -1.50
CA ASP A 6 15.45 13.21 -2.76
C ASP A 6 16.74 13.99 -2.52
N LEU A 7 16.79 14.82 -1.46
CA LEU A 7 18.00 15.53 -1.06
C LEU A 7 19.09 14.57 -0.59
N ALA A 8 18.75 13.58 0.25
CA ALA A 8 19.71 12.58 0.73
C ALA A 8 20.27 11.73 -0.42
N ASN A 9 19.42 11.35 -1.37
CA ASN A 9 19.78 10.53 -2.53
C ASN A 9 20.63 11.29 -3.60
N LYS A 10 20.83 12.61 -3.44
CA LYS A 10 21.82 13.35 -4.23
C LYS A 10 23.27 12.94 -3.88
N HIS A 11 23.48 12.34 -2.73
CA HIS A 11 24.80 11.82 -2.36
C HIS A 11 25.10 10.53 -3.15
N PRO A 12 26.26 10.41 -3.86
CA PRO A 12 26.52 9.33 -4.82
C PRO A 12 26.59 7.91 -4.21
N ARG A 13 26.67 7.79 -2.89
CA ARG A 13 26.71 6.50 -2.16
C ARG A 13 25.47 6.26 -1.30
N VAL A 14 24.43 7.06 -1.45
CA VAL A 14 23.18 6.95 -0.69
C VAL A 14 22.05 6.66 -1.67
N ASN A 15 21.26 5.64 -1.35
CA ASN A 15 20.04 5.32 -2.09
C ASN A 15 18.96 4.88 -1.09
N ILE A 16 18.35 5.85 -0.45
CA ILE A 16 17.25 5.61 0.50
C ILE A 16 16.02 5.21 -0.30
N LEU A 17 15.36 4.14 0.14
CA LEU A 17 14.12 3.65 -0.45
C LEU A 17 13.01 4.71 -0.36
N GLN A 18 12.17 4.77 -1.38
CA GLN A 18 10.98 5.62 -1.35
C GLN A 18 9.96 5.10 -0.33
N PRO A 19 9.26 6.00 0.38
CA PRO A 19 8.20 5.60 1.31
C PRO A 19 7.05 4.90 0.59
N GLY A 20 6.39 4.00 1.30
CA GLY A 20 5.23 3.26 0.79
C GLY A 20 4.37 2.70 1.92
N THR A 21 3.48 1.78 1.59
CA THR A 21 2.64 1.03 2.53
C THR A 21 3.44 0.16 3.49
N GLY A 22 4.66 -0.18 3.10
CA GLY A 22 5.62 -1.01 3.81
C GLY A 22 6.58 -1.65 2.82
N VAL A 23 7.62 -2.30 3.34
CA VAL A 23 8.60 -3.05 2.55
C VAL A 23 8.27 -4.53 2.61
N GLY A 24 7.90 -5.10 1.47
CA GLY A 24 7.57 -6.50 1.27
C GLY A 24 8.63 -7.26 0.47
N GLY A 25 8.20 -8.33 -0.19
CA GLY A 25 9.04 -9.19 -1.01
C GLY A 25 9.64 -10.36 -0.26
N HIS A 26 10.20 -11.30 -1.00
CA HIS A 26 10.56 -12.61 -0.49
C HIS A 26 11.88 -12.68 0.31
N CYS A 27 12.73 -11.65 0.27
CA CYS A 27 13.96 -11.59 1.05
C CYS A 27 13.87 -10.56 2.19
N ILE A 28 13.69 -9.27 1.87
CA ILE A 28 13.74 -8.20 2.87
C ILE A 28 12.62 -8.32 3.93
N ALA A 29 11.48 -8.87 3.57
CA ALA A 29 10.40 -9.10 4.50
C ALA A 29 10.62 -10.32 5.41
N VAL A 30 11.37 -11.34 4.96
CA VAL A 30 11.47 -12.66 5.57
C VAL A 30 12.82 -12.91 6.24
N ASP A 31 13.94 -12.65 5.56
CA ASP A 31 15.28 -13.01 6.03
C ASP A 31 15.65 -12.45 7.42
N PRO A 32 15.27 -11.21 7.79
CA PRO A 32 15.53 -10.69 9.12
C PRO A 32 14.94 -11.54 10.24
N TRP A 33 13.80 -12.21 10.00
CA TRP A 33 13.15 -13.05 11.01
C TRP A 33 13.93 -14.34 11.30
N PHE A 34 14.67 -14.89 10.32
CA PHE A 34 15.57 -16.01 10.57
C PHE A 34 16.67 -15.62 11.57
N ILE A 35 17.25 -14.43 11.40
CA ILE A 35 18.29 -13.93 12.33
C ILE A 35 17.66 -13.66 13.70
N VAL A 36 16.47 -13.06 13.75
CA VAL A 36 15.74 -12.79 15.00
C VAL A 36 15.39 -14.08 15.75
N SER A 37 15.02 -15.14 15.05
CA SER A 37 14.67 -16.41 15.67
C SER A 37 15.87 -17.15 16.29
N GLU A 38 17.07 -16.97 15.70
CA GLU A 38 18.30 -17.62 16.18
C GLU A 38 18.99 -16.82 17.29
N PHE A 39 18.94 -15.47 17.21
CA PHE A 39 19.68 -14.56 18.09
C PHE A 39 18.74 -13.54 18.74
N GLU A 40 17.79 -14.00 19.51
CA GLU A 40 16.67 -13.17 20.01
C GLU A 40 17.11 -11.93 20.79
N LYS A 41 18.18 -12.05 21.60
CA LYS A 41 18.65 -10.96 22.49
C LYS A 41 19.51 -9.94 21.77
N GLU A 42 20.26 -10.35 20.77
CA GLU A 42 21.20 -9.53 20.02
C GLU A 42 20.56 -8.78 18.86
N THR A 43 19.34 -9.15 18.48
CA THR A 43 18.66 -8.67 17.27
C THR A 43 17.52 -7.69 17.52
N ILE A 44 17.51 -7.02 18.66
CA ILE A 44 16.44 -6.08 19.06
C ILE A 44 16.18 -5.02 17.98
N ILE A 45 17.25 -4.45 17.38
CA ILE A 45 17.12 -3.43 16.34
C ILE A 45 16.50 -4.01 15.06
N ILE A 46 16.88 -5.23 14.68
CA ILE A 46 16.37 -5.91 13.49
C ILE A 46 14.89 -6.21 13.67
N ARG A 47 14.51 -6.75 14.83
CA ARG A 47 13.10 -7.02 15.21
C ARG A 47 12.28 -5.73 15.15
N ASN A 48 12.72 -4.68 15.86
CA ASN A 48 11.99 -3.43 15.93
C ASN A 48 11.84 -2.77 14.55
N ALA A 49 12.86 -2.86 13.68
CA ALA A 49 12.76 -2.35 12.32
C ALA A 49 11.65 -3.06 11.52
N ARG A 50 11.52 -4.39 11.65
CA ARG A 50 10.44 -5.15 11.00
C ARG A 50 9.07 -4.86 11.62
N GLU A 51 8.98 -4.74 12.94
CA GLU A 51 7.75 -4.39 13.65
C GLU A 51 7.24 -3.00 13.26
N ILE A 52 8.14 -2.00 13.16
CA ILE A 52 7.77 -0.67 12.68
C ILE A 52 7.30 -0.70 11.23
N ASN A 53 7.95 -1.52 10.39
CA ASN A 53 7.49 -1.70 9.01
C ASN A 53 6.07 -2.30 8.95
N ASN A 54 5.78 -3.31 9.75
CA ASN A 54 4.45 -3.91 9.83
C ASN A 54 3.41 -2.92 10.38
N TYR A 55 3.77 -2.17 11.43
CA TYR A 55 2.91 -1.10 11.96
C TYR A 55 2.54 -0.06 10.90
N LYS A 56 3.42 0.22 9.93
CA LYS A 56 3.07 1.13 8.82
C LYS A 56 1.88 0.62 8.01
N THR A 57 1.81 -0.68 7.77
CA THR A 57 0.66 -1.33 7.08
C THR A 57 -0.63 -1.17 7.90
N ASP A 58 -0.56 -1.42 9.21
CA ASP A 58 -1.70 -1.24 10.12
C ASP A 58 -2.17 0.21 10.15
N TRP A 59 -1.22 1.16 10.18
CA TRP A 59 -1.53 2.59 10.11
C TRP A 59 -2.25 2.97 8.80
N VAL A 60 -1.86 2.39 7.66
CA VAL A 60 -2.53 2.61 6.36
C VAL A 60 -3.97 2.11 6.43
N ILE A 61 -4.21 0.91 6.96
CA ILE A 61 -5.54 0.34 7.15
C ILE A 61 -6.41 1.28 7.98
N GLU A 62 -5.92 1.71 9.14
CA GLU A 62 -6.65 2.61 10.04
C GLU A 62 -6.93 3.99 9.40
N LYS A 63 -6.02 4.48 8.57
CA LYS A 63 -6.22 5.74 7.84
C LYS A 63 -7.32 5.61 6.79
N ILE A 64 -7.37 4.50 6.05
CA ILE A 64 -8.46 4.22 5.09
C ILE A 64 -9.79 4.12 5.83
N LYS A 65 -9.85 3.35 6.93
CA LYS A 65 -11.06 3.17 7.75
C LYS A 65 -11.57 4.50 8.33
N SER A 66 -10.68 5.32 8.86
CA SER A 66 -11.05 6.61 9.43
C SER A 66 -11.61 7.57 8.36
N THR A 67 -11.05 7.53 7.16
CA THR A 67 -11.54 8.31 6.01
C THR A 67 -12.90 7.79 5.54
N ALA A 68 -13.07 6.48 5.47
CA ALA A 68 -14.34 5.86 5.11
C ALA A 68 -15.45 6.17 6.11
N LEU A 69 -15.14 6.15 7.41
CA LEU A 69 -16.10 6.53 8.45
C LEU A 69 -16.50 8.01 8.35
N GLN A 70 -15.55 8.91 8.10
CA GLN A 70 -15.84 10.32 7.90
C GLN A 70 -16.77 10.52 6.68
N PHE A 71 -16.46 9.84 5.57
CA PHE A 71 -17.31 9.88 4.37
C PHE A 71 -18.74 9.40 4.67
N GLU A 72 -18.89 8.29 5.42
CA GLU A 72 -20.20 7.74 5.79
C GLU A 72 -21.01 8.73 6.64
N LEU A 73 -20.36 9.42 7.58
CA LEU A 73 -20.99 10.46 8.39
C LEU A 73 -21.46 11.66 7.55
N ASP A 74 -20.65 12.09 6.60
CA ASP A 74 -20.94 13.27 5.78
C ASP A 74 -21.98 13.01 4.69
N ASN A 75 -22.05 11.77 4.18
CA ASN A 75 -22.88 11.41 3.03
C ASN A 75 -24.06 10.48 3.36
N ASN A 76 -24.16 9.99 4.61
CA ASN A 76 -25.18 9.05 5.09
C ASN A 76 -25.26 7.76 4.24
N ARG A 77 -24.14 7.31 3.69
CA ARG A 77 -23.96 6.05 2.96
C ARG A 77 -22.51 5.57 3.05
N LYS A 78 -22.32 4.28 2.85
CA LYS A 78 -20.96 3.70 2.79
C LYS A 78 -20.23 4.16 1.52
N PRO A 79 -18.91 4.39 1.59
CA PRO A 79 -18.10 4.66 0.41
C PRO A 79 -17.79 3.39 -0.36
N ILE A 80 -17.59 3.54 -1.68
CA ILE A 80 -16.86 2.58 -2.52
C ILE A 80 -15.39 2.99 -2.50
N ILE A 81 -14.50 2.05 -2.15
CA ILE A 81 -13.07 2.33 -1.96
C ILE A 81 -12.26 1.59 -3.03
N ALA A 82 -11.53 2.31 -3.85
CA ALA A 82 -10.57 1.74 -4.79
C ALA A 82 -9.18 1.64 -4.14
N LEU A 83 -8.59 0.44 -4.16
CA LEU A 83 -7.25 0.13 -3.68
C LEU A 83 -6.33 -0.07 -4.88
N LEU A 84 -5.41 0.87 -5.13
CA LEU A 84 -4.57 0.93 -6.31
C LEU A 84 -3.15 0.41 -6.04
N GLY A 85 -2.84 -0.73 -6.63
CA GLY A 85 -1.58 -1.46 -6.47
C GLY A 85 -1.63 -2.50 -5.36
N LEU A 86 -1.35 -3.75 -5.71
CA LEU A 86 -1.33 -4.90 -4.79
C LEU A 86 0.06 -5.55 -4.72
N ALA A 87 0.95 -5.29 -5.68
CA ALA A 87 2.30 -5.82 -5.72
C ALA A 87 3.19 -5.28 -4.58
N PHE A 88 4.27 -5.99 -4.24
CA PHE A 88 5.14 -5.53 -3.15
C PHE A 88 6.04 -4.34 -3.53
N LYS A 89 6.17 -4.02 -4.80
CA LYS A 89 6.90 -2.84 -5.31
C LYS A 89 6.34 -2.39 -6.67
N PRO A 90 6.66 -1.17 -7.12
CA PRO A 90 6.17 -0.65 -8.40
C PRO A 90 6.58 -1.48 -9.62
N ASP A 91 5.69 -1.52 -10.63
CA ASP A 91 5.91 -2.02 -11.99
C ASP A 91 6.32 -3.51 -12.06
N ILE A 92 5.77 -4.33 -11.15
CA ILE A 92 5.90 -5.80 -11.17
C ILE A 92 4.55 -6.48 -10.86
N ASP A 93 4.50 -7.78 -11.11
CA ASP A 93 3.34 -8.67 -10.88
C ASP A 93 3.46 -9.55 -9.63
N ASP A 94 4.45 -9.32 -8.77
CA ASP A 94 4.75 -10.17 -7.61
C ASP A 94 4.04 -9.68 -6.35
N LEU A 95 3.16 -10.53 -5.82
CA LEU A 95 2.35 -10.25 -4.62
C LEU A 95 2.95 -10.81 -3.33
N ARG A 96 4.10 -11.50 -3.37
CA ARG A 96 4.68 -12.17 -2.19
C ARG A 96 5.05 -11.18 -1.08
N GLU A 97 4.52 -11.46 0.12
CA GLU A 97 4.74 -10.60 1.30
C GLU A 97 4.45 -9.11 1.03
N SER A 98 3.45 -8.83 0.18
CA SER A 98 3.08 -7.46 -0.15
C SER A 98 2.29 -6.81 0.98
N PRO A 99 2.79 -5.68 1.56
CA PRO A 99 2.02 -4.88 2.49
C PRO A 99 0.74 -4.30 1.88
N ALA A 100 0.76 -3.95 0.59
CA ALA A 100 -0.41 -3.45 -0.12
C ALA A 100 -1.50 -4.53 -0.25
N LEU A 101 -1.11 -5.76 -0.56
CA LEU A 101 -2.03 -6.89 -0.57
C LEU A 101 -2.59 -7.17 0.83
N GLN A 102 -1.77 -7.10 1.87
CA GLN A 102 -2.23 -7.26 3.26
C GLN A 102 -3.29 -6.21 3.63
N VAL A 103 -3.14 -4.96 3.20
CA VAL A 103 -4.18 -3.93 3.36
C VAL A 103 -5.49 -4.38 2.71
N ALA A 104 -5.43 -4.82 1.44
CA ALA A 104 -6.60 -5.26 0.69
C ALA A 104 -7.27 -6.48 1.36
N GLU A 105 -6.51 -7.50 1.71
CA GLU A 105 -7.04 -8.72 2.37
C GLU A 105 -7.70 -8.42 3.73
N THR A 106 -7.09 -7.52 4.52
CA THR A 106 -7.64 -7.12 5.81
C THR A 106 -8.99 -6.42 5.65
N LEU A 107 -9.10 -5.49 4.71
CA LEU A 107 -10.34 -4.75 4.46
C LEU A 107 -11.42 -5.66 3.84
N LEU A 108 -11.04 -6.60 2.95
CA LEU A 108 -11.95 -7.61 2.39
C LEU A 108 -12.50 -8.53 3.48
N ALA A 109 -11.65 -9.00 4.40
CA ALA A 109 -12.05 -9.89 5.49
C ALA A 109 -13.03 -9.24 6.47
N GLU A 110 -12.95 -7.93 6.66
CA GLU A 110 -13.92 -7.17 7.47
C GLU A 110 -15.31 -7.09 6.83
N ASN A 111 -15.40 -7.21 5.51
CA ASN A 111 -16.65 -7.16 4.73
C ASN A 111 -17.56 -5.96 5.08
N LYS A 112 -16.95 -4.80 5.29
CA LYS A 112 -17.66 -3.58 5.70
C LYS A 112 -17.88 -2.60 4.56
N TYR A 113 -17.01 -2.63 3.55
CA TYR A 113 -16.94 -1.67 2.45
C TYR A 113 -17.06 -2.37 1.11
N ASP A 114 -17.56 -1.68 0.11
CA ASP A 114 -17.44 -2.10 -1.27
C ASP A 114 -16.05 -1.72 -1.77
N LEU A 115 -15.24 -2.74 -2.14
CA LEU A 115 -13.85 -2.57 -2.52
C LEU A 115 -13.66 -2.85 -4.01
N LEU A 116 -12.94 -1.96 -4.68
CA LEU A 116 -12.44 -2.14 -6.04
C LEU A 116 -10.93 -2.36 -5.96
N LEU A 117 -10.47 -3.55 -6.34
CA LEU A 117 -9.04 -3.90 -6.32
C LEU A 117 -8.43 -3.67 -7.69
N VAL A 118 -7.32 -2.96 -7.75
CA VAL A 118 -6.66 -2.60 -9.00
C VAL A 118 -5.19 -2.99 -8.96
N GLU A 119 -4.76 -3.82 -9.91
CA GLU A 119 -3.35 -4.18 -10.12
C GLU A 119 -3.06 -4.25 -11.63
N PRO A 120 -2.49 -3.19 -12.22
CA PRO A 120 -2.32 -3.10 -13.67
C PRO A 120 -1.31 -4.10 -14.23
N ASN A 121 -0.43 -4.67 -13.39
CA ASN A 121 0.59 -5.63 -13.81
C ASN A 121 0.14 -7.09 -13.71
N LEU A 122 -1.12 -7.35 -13.29
CA LEU A 122 -1.73 -8.68 -13.29
C LEU A 122 -2.85 -8.74 -14.33
N GLU A 123 -2.72 -9.62 -15.32
CA GLU A 123 -3.77 -9.82 -16.34
C GLU A 123 -5.02 -10.47 -15.75
N GLN A 124 -4.84 -11.42 -14.81
CA GLN A 124 -5.91 -12.14 -14.12
C GLN A 124 -5.45 -12.60 -12.73
N SER A 125 -6.40 -12.79 -11.84
CA SER A 125 -6.17 -13.41 -10.55
C SER A 125 -7.29 -14.40 -10.25
N ASP A 126 -6.94 -15.64 -9.91
CA ASP A 126 -7.93 -16.66 -9.49
C ASP A 126 -8.53 -16.36 -8.11
N LYS A 127 -7.90 -15.47 -7.36
CA LYS A 127 -8.24 -15.16 -5.96
C LYS A 127 -8.97 -13.83 -5.79
N TYR A 128 -8.68 -12.85 -6.65
CA TYR A 128 -9.19 -11.49 -6.51
C TYR A 128 -9.90 -11.06 -7.79
N ASP A 129 -11.07 -10.43 -7.62
CA ASP A 129 -11.75 -9.74 -8.71
C ASP A 129 -11.08 -8.38 -8.93
N LEU A 130 -10.33 -8.25 -10.03
CA LEU A 130 -9.56 -7.06 -10.34
C LEU A 130 -10.36 -6.12 -11.23
N SER A 131 -10.42 -4.87 -10.83
CA SER A 131 -11.03 -3.78 -11.59
C SER A 131 -10.00 -3.08 -12.47
N ASP A 132 -10.46 -2.54 -13.58
CA ASP A 132 -9.64 -1.74 -14.48
C ASP A 132 -9.59 -0.29 -13.98
N TYR A 133 -8.38 0.25 -13.77
CA TYR A 133 -8.21 1.61 -13.26
C TYR A 133 -8.77 2.70 -14.20
N GLU A 134 -8.81 2.44 -15.52
CA GLU A 134 -9.37 3.37 -16.50
C GLU A 134 -10.89 3.53 -16.35
N LYS A 135 -11.55 2.53 -15.74
CA LYS A 135 -13.00 2.53 -15.52
C LYS A 135 -13.41 3.06 -14.14
N LEU A 136 -12.46 3.41 -13.28
CA LEU A 136 -12.76 3.88 -11.91
C LEU A 136 -13.34 5.30 -11.84
N ASN A 137 -13.28 6.08 -12.93
CA ASN A 137 -13.79 7.46 -12.94
C ASN A 137 -15.30 7.50 -12.65
N GLY A 138 -15.65 7.93 -11.45
CA GLY A 138 -17.01 8.06 -10.95
C GLY A 138 -17.54 6.85 -10.19
N ASP A 139 -16.83 5.71 -10.17
CA ASP A 139 -17.29 4.49 -9.48
C ASP A 139 -16.77 4.40 -8.05
N ALA A 140 -15.65 5.08 -7.71
CA ALA A 140 -15.11 5.10 -6.37
C ALA A 140 -15.29 6.45 -5.67
N ASP A 141 -15.55 6.44 -4.37
CA ASP A 141 -15.64 7.63 -3.52
C ASP A 141 -14.28 7.96 -2.87
N ILE A 142 -13.47 6.93 -2.62
CA ILE A 142 -12.15 7.03 -2.03
C ILE A 142 -11.18 6.23 -2.88
N VAL A 143 -10.07 6.83 -3.28
CA VAL A 143 -8.98 6.19 -4.00
C VAL A 143 -7.75 6.15 -3.12
N ALA A 144 -7.26 4.96 -2.79
CA ALA A 144 -6.07 4.74 -1.99
C ALA A 144 -4.93 4.18 -2.85
N TYR A 145 -3.90 4.98 -3.08
CA TYR A 145 -2.70 4.55 -3.80
C TYR A 145 -1.77 3.83 -2.83
N LEU A 146 -1.64 2.50 -3.00
CA LEU A 146 -0.84 1.65 -2.14
C LEU A 146 0.55 1.37 -2.73
N VAL A 147 0.64 1.30 -4.06
CA VAL A 147 1.90 1.07 -4.81
C VAL A 147 2.03 2.09 -5.93
N ALA A 148 3.23 2.65 -6.10
CA ALA A 148 3.49 3.74 -7.06
C ALA A 148 3.74 3.21 -8.48
N HIS A 149 2.78 2.46 -9.07
CA HIS A 149 2.85 2.04 -10.47
C HIS A 149 2.82 3.25 -11.40
N LYS A 150 3.54 3.15 -12.53
CA LYS A 150 3.64 4.24 -13.51
C LYS A 150 2.27 4.63 -14.11
N GLU A 151 1.35 3.67 -14.22
CA GLU A 151 0.00 3.85 -14.75
C GLU A 151 -0.79 4.85 -13.89
N PHE A 152 -0.58 4.88 -12.58
CA PHE A 152 -1.32 5.75 -11.67
C PHE A 152 -0.85 7.21 -11.66
N LYS A 153 0.31 7.51 -12.24
CA LYS A 153 0.83 8.89 -12.30
C LYS A 153 -0.08 9.85 -13.07
N ALA A 154 -0.65 9.34 -14.16
CA ALA A 154 -1.54 10.12 -15.03
C ALA A 154 -3.03 9.95 -14.68
N PHE A 155 -3.37 9.07 -13.73
CA PHE A 155 -4.75 8.87 -13.31
C PHE A 155 -5.22 10.08 -12.50
N GLU A 156 -6.27 10.76 -12.95
CA GLU A 156 -6.88 11.90 -12.27
C GLU A 156 -8.29 11.53 -11.81
N THR A 157 -8.65 11.99 -10.63
CA THR A 157 -9.99 11.78 -10.06
C THR A 157 -10.40 13.00 -9.25
N GLU A 158 -11.71 13.24 -9.14
CA GLU A 158 -12.28 14.29 -8.30
C GLU A 158 -12.69 13.78 -6.90
N THR A 159 -12.36 12.53 -6.57
CA THR A 159 -12.74 11.86 -5.33
C THR A 159 -11.72 12.10 -4.21
N ILE A 160 -11.96 11.52 -3.03
CA ILE A 160 -11.00 11.58 -1.92
C ILE A 160 -9.79 10.73 -2.27
N GLU A 161 -8.60 11.33 -2.34
CA GLU A 161 -7.35 10.63 -2.61
C GLU A 161 -6.53 10.44 -1.32
N LEU A 162 -6.03 9.21 -1.14
CA LEU A 162 -5.08 8.83 -0.10
C LEU A 162 -3.81 8.29 -0.77
N ASP A 163 -2.78 9.11 -0.87
CA ASP A 163 -1.50 8.72 -1.46
C ASP A 163 -0.52 8.26 -0.38
N PHE A 164 -0.35 6.93 -0.24
CA PHE A 164 0.56 6.32 0.72
C PHE A 164 1.95 6.02 0.15
N CYS A 165 2.12 6.14 -1.16
CA CYS A 165 3.34 5.75 -1.87
C CYS A 165 4.02 6.89 -2.63
N GLY A 166 3.45 8.10 -2.61
CA GLY A 166 4.02 9.28 -3.24
C GLY A 166 3.91 9.26 -4.77
N VAL A 167 2.92 8.57 -5.35
CA VAL A 167 2.75 8.49 -6.80
C VAL A 167 2.23 9.81 -7.40
N LYS A 168 1.52 10.60 -6.59
CA LYS A 168 0.96 11.91 -6.95
C LYS A 168 1.84 13.10 -6.55
N SER A 169 2.94 12.87 -5.84
CA SER A 169 3.80 13.92 -5.27
C SER A 169 5.09 14.15 -6.06
#